data_4e5eb696da625547f78a3bc3dcac6dc4
#
_entry.id   4e5eb696da625547f78a3bc3dcac6dc4
#
_cell.length_a   1.000
_cell.length_b   1.000
_cell.length_c   1.000
_cell.angle_alpha   90.00
_cell.angle_beta   90.00
_cell.angle_gamma   90.00
#
_symmetry.space_group_name_H-M   'P 1'
#
loop_
_entity.id
_entity.type
_entity.pdbx_description
1 polymer ?
#
loop_
_entity_poly.entity_id
_entity_poly.type
_entity_poly.pdbx_seq_one_letter_code
_entity_poly.pdbx_strand_id
1 'polypeptide(L)'
;MNKIILFILLILLKSGLTYSQQNDIIKNVAYQIIQENWDNFFELLSIPNDGYDTKNINKNIKWCENKFLELGFTIEKVNANSNNLEIPNHPLIIANKIISEKLKTVLIYFHMDGQPVDPSKWNQKNPYIPVLKENIEGNWNKIDINRIYNNPNREWRIFGRSTSDDKGPPMMLINALKIINKLNLEPKFNIKLIIDFQEEMGSPTISSAVNLYKEKLKSDFLLIIDGPSHPSNEPTLTFGARGISKITLTSYGPKKPQHSGHFGNYAPNPAFTLSKILSSMKDYSGRVLIPKFYDGIKIDENTSKILSAVPDDENKIKKQLGIAFPDNVGKNYQESIQYPSLNIRGLSSGWVKKEVRTIIPDKAIAEIDIRLVKESDPKRLIDLVKNHIIKEGAYVIENRDPTHEERNTKKHIVRFDSSISYLAFRTDINSPIGIWASSALYKAFGRKPIKIRTSGGSIPISPFVSTLNIPALTYPSVNKDNNQHSPNENIKIGNFIDGTLGMTYLLLEEIN
;
A
#
# COMPACT_ATOMS: atom_id res chain seq x y z
N MET A 1 -24.08 -39.75 12.22
CA MET A 1 -24.76 -38.50 12.60
C MET A 1 -24.42 -37.30 11.72
N ASN A 2 -23.14 -37.14 11.28
CA ASN A 2 -22.72 -35.95 10.50
C ASN A 2 -23.27 -35.83 9.06
N LYS A 3 -23.59 -36.94 8.36
CA LYS A 3 -24.12 -36.89 6.98
C LYS A 3 -25.61 -36.49 6.91
N ILE A 4 -26.38 -36.78 7.92
CA ILE A 4 -27.83 -36.43 7.99
C ILE A 4 -27.99 -34.94 8.33
N ILE A 5 -27.14 -34.38 9.19
CA ILE A 5 -27.12 -32.95 9.51
C ILE A 5 -26.73 -32.12 8.27
N LEU A 6 -25.76 -32.61 7.47
CA LEU A 6 -25.36 -31.94 6.23
C LEU A 6 -26.44 -31.94 5.16
N PHE A 7 -27.24 -33.04 5.07
CA PHE A 7 -28.34 -33.17 4.10
C PHE A 7 -29.54 -32.30 4.48
N ILE A 8 -29.80 -32.14 5.78
CA ILE A 8 -30.85 -31.24 6.30
C ILE A 8 -30.47 -29.76 6.07
N LEU A 9 -29.18 -29.38 6.21
CA LEU A 9 -28.67 -28.04 5.85
C LEU A 9 -28.84 -27.69 4.37
N LEU A 10 -28.66 -28.67 3.47
CA LEU A 10 -28.84 -28.50 2.01
C LEU A 10 -30.31 -28.25 1.59
N ILE A 11 -31.25 -28.84 2.30
CA ILE A 11 -32.71 -28.65 2.06
C ILE A 11 -33.16 -27.30 2.64
N LEU A 12 -32.60 -26.86 3.76
CA LEU A 12 -32.95 -25.60 4.42
C LEU A 12 -32.47 -24.34 3.69
N LEU A 13 -31.38 -24.43 2.89
CA LEU A 13 -30.91 -23.31 2.07
C LEU A 13 -31.82 -23.01 0.84
N LYS A 14 -32.69 -23.95 0.45
CA LYS A 14 -33.70 -23.75 -0.60
C LYS A 14 -35.09 -23.31 -0.08
N SER A 15 -35.31 -23.31 1.23
CA SER A 15 -36.58 -22.98 1.83
C SER A 15 -36.43 -21.89 2.90
N GLY A 16 -36.72 -20.65 2.54
CA GLY A 16 -37.26 -19.63 3.44
C GLY A 16 -36.43 -19.19 4.67
N LEU A 17 -35.12 -19.44 4.74
CA LEU A 17 -34.30 -18.91 5.83
C LEU A 17 -34.32 -17.39 5.81
N THR A 18 -34.53 -16.78 6.97
CA THR A 18 -34.37 -15.34 7.11
C THR A 18 -32.92 -14.94 6.87
N TYR A 19 -32.68 -13.70 6.43
CA TYR A 19 -31.32 -13.14 6.23
C TYR A 19 -30.46 -13.30 7.48
N SER A 20 -31.03 -13.14 8.69
CA SER A 20 -30.32 -13.33 9.96
C SER A 20 -29.81 -14.76 10.13
N GLN A 21 -30.62 -15.76 9.83
CA GLN A 21 -30.26 -17.18 9.94
C GLN A 21 -29.15 -17.57 8.96
N GLN A 22 -29.17 -17.02 7.73
CA GLN A 22 -28.10 -17.23 6.76
C GLN A 22 -26.79 -16.64 7.25
N ASN A 23 -26.81 -15.43 7.82
CA ASN A 23 -25.63 -14.77 8.39
C ASN A 23 -25.02 -15.59 9.54
N ASP A 24 -25.83 -16.14 10.43
CA ASP A 24 -25.34 -16.95 11.54
C ASP A 24 -24.68 -18.24 11.07
N ILE A 25 -25.23 -18.88 10.03
CA ILE A 25 -24.62 -20.06 9.40
C ILE A 25 -23.25 -19.72 8.81
N ILE A 26 -23.16 -18.64 8.02
CA ILE A 26 -21.90 -18.22 7.41
C ILE A 26 -20.86 -17.92 8.49
N LYS A 27 -21.23 -17.19 9.55
CA LYS A 27 -20.32 -16.87 10.67
C LYS A 27 -19.82 -18.13 11.36
N ASN A 28 -20.69 -19.07 11.69
CA ASN A 28 -20.32 -20.32 12.35
C ASN A 28 -19.36 -21.16 11.50
N VAL A 29 -19.63 -21.28 10.19
CA VAL A 29 -18.75 -21.99 9.27
C VAL A 29 -17.42 -21.23 9.11
N ALA A 30 -17.45 -19.89 9.10
CA ALA A 30 -16.23 -19.09 9.05
C ALA A 30 -15.32 -19.34 10.26
N TYR A 31 -15.87 -19.33 11.48
CA TYR A 31 -15.10 -19.66 12.68
C TYR A 31 -14.49 -21.06 12.58
N GLN A 32 -15.27 -22.06 12.14
CA GLN A 32 -14.79 -23.42 11.96
C GLN A 32 -13.63 -23.48 10.96
N ILE A 33 -13.79 -22.90 9.76
CA ILE A 33 -12.75 -22.90 8.70
C ILE A 33 -11.49 -22.17 9.15
N ILE A 34 -11.62 -21.05 9.84
CA ILE A 34 -10.47 -20.32 10.37
C ILE A 34 -9.72 -21.19 11.39
N GLN A 35 -10.41 -21.87 12.30
CA GLN A 35 -9.79 -22.77 13.28
C GLN A 35 -9.07 -23.95 12.59
N GLU A 36 -9.67 -24.54 11.57
CA GLU A 36 -9.08 -25.63 10.79
C GLU A 36 -7.87 -25.20 9.95
N ASN A 37 -7.67 -23.87 9.75
CA ASN A 37 -6.68 -23.32 8.81
C ASN A 37 -5.53 -22.56 9.46
N TRP A 38 -5.44 -22.47 10.78
CA TRP A 38 -4.31 -21.81 11.44
C TRP A 38 -2.97 -22.42 11.07
N ASP A 39 -2.89 -23.76 10.94
CA ASP A 39 -1.66 -24.44 10.54
C ASP A 39 -1.18 -24.04 9.15
N ASN A 40 -2.10 -23.88 8.19
CA ASN A 40 -1.74 -23.37 6.86
C ASN A 40 -1.22 -21.93 6.90
N PHE A 41 -1.77 -21.09 7.78
CA PHE A 41 -1.27 -19.73 7.94
C PHE A 41 0.11 -19.71 8.60
N PHE A 42 0.34 -20.52 9.63
CA PHE A 42 1.64 -20.63 10.29
C PHE A 42 2.70 -21.24 9.38
N GLU A 43 2.34 -22.25 8.57
CA GLU A 43 3.19 -22.77 7.50
C GLU A 43 3.63 -21.64 6.55
N LEU A 44 2.66 -20.88 6.03
CA LEU A 44 2.92 -19.78 5.11
C LEU A 44 3.83 -18.70 5.74
N LEU A 45 3.58 -18.32 6.99
CA LEU A 45 4.39 -17.34 7.71
C LEU A 45 5.81 -17.83 7.96
N SER A 46 6.01 -19.16 8.09
CA SER A 46 7.32 -19.74 8.32
C SER A 46 8.25 -19.73 7.09
N ILE A 47 7.71 -19.49 5.91
CA ILE A 47 8.49 -19.35 4.68
C ILE A 47 9.01 -17.90 4.60
N PRO A 48 10.33 -17.63 4.70
CA PRO A 48 10.87 -16.30 4.47
C PRO A 48 10.47 -15.76 3.11
N ASN A 49 10.29 -14.42 3.01
CA ASN A 49 9.76 -13.83 1.79
C ASN A 49 10.38 -12.46 1.44
N ASP A 50 11.63 -12.22 1.86
CA ASP A 50 12.40 -11.09 1.35
C ASP A 50 12.52 -11.21 -0.17
N GLY A 51 12.13 -10.18 -0.90
CA GLY A 51 12.14 -10.15 -2.37
C GLY A 51 13.53 -10.36 -2.99
N TYR A 52 14.61 -10.12 -2.24
CA TYR A 52 15.98 -10.43 -2.67
C TYR A 52 16.36 -11.91 -2.48
N ASP A 53 15.61 -12.68 -1.69
CA ASP A 53 15.86 -14.11 -1.49
C ASP A 53 15.07 -14.99 -2.48
N THR A 54 15.58 -15.10 -3.70
CA THR A 54 14.96 -15.88 -4.78
C THR A 54 14.62 -17.32 -4.37
N LYS A 55 15.45 -17.95 -3.52
CA LYS A 55 15.22 -19.33 -3.07
C LYS A 55 13.94 -19.44 -2.24
N ASN A 56 13.73 -18.52 -1.32
CA ASN A 56 12.54 -18.53 -0.46
C ASN A 56 11.31 -17.93 -1.18
N ILE A 57 11.49 -16.96 -2.07
CA ILE A 57 10.40 -16.51 -2.96
C ILE A 57 9.86 -17.67 -3.79
N ASN A 58 10.71 -18.52 -4.36
CA ASN A 58 10.25 -19.70 -5.09
C ASN A 58 9.43 -20.69 -4.23
N LYS A 59 9.68 -20.77 -2.92
CA LYS A 59 8.83 -21.55 -2.00
C LYS A 59 7.45 -20.90 -1.80
N ASN A 60 7.40 -19.58 -1.68
CA ASN A 60 6.13 -18.83 -1.60
C ASN A 60 5.33 -19.00 -2.89
N ILE A 61 5.98 -18.91 -4.07
CA ILE A 61 5.35 -19.18 -5.37
C ILE A 61 4.74 -20.58 -5.38
N LYS A 62 5.51 -21.59 -4.98
CA LYS A 62 5.04 -23.00 -4.98
C LYS A 62 3.90 -23.22 -4.00
N TRP A 63 3.95 -22.58 -2.83
CA TRP A 63 2.87 -22.63 -1.85
C TRP A 63 1.57 -22.04 -2.44
N CYS A 64 1.63 -20.87 -3.07
CA CYS A 64 0.48 -20.26 -3.74
C CYS A 64 -0.08 -21.14 -4.85
N GLU A 65 0.78 -21.67 -5.74
CA GLU A 65 0.35 -22.59 -6.80
C GLU A 65 -0.48 -23.73 -6.22
N ASN A 66 0.05 -24.43 -5.21
CA ASN A 66 -0.61 -25.58 -4.61
C ASN A 66 -1.97 -25.20 -4.00
N LYS A 67 -2.02 -24.11 -3.21
CA LYS A 67 -3.25 -23.72 -2.50
C LYS A 67 -4.36 -23.25 -3.44
N PHE A 68 -4.04 -22.53 -4.50
CA PHE A 68 -5.07 -22.10 -5.46
C PHE A 68 -5.47 -23.23 -6.43
N LEU A 69 -4.58 -24.17 -6.76
CA LEU A 69 -4.97 -25.39 -7.47
C LEU A 69 -5.96 -26.24 -6.65
N GLU A 70 -5.70 -26.42 -5.34
CA GLU A 70 -6.61 -27.13 -4.41
C GLU A 70 -8.02 -26.46 -4.36
N LEU A 71 -8.10 -25.16 -4.58
CA LEU A 71 -9.34 -24.36 -4.61
C LEU A 71 -9.99 -24.34 -6.01
N GLY A 72 -9.46 -25.07 -6.98
CA GLY A 72 -10.02 -25.20 -8.33
C GLY A 72 -9.70 -24.05 -9.27
N PHE A 73 -8.61 -23.31 -9.04
CA PHE A 73 -8.10 -22.34 -9.99
C PHE A 73 -7.22 -23.01 -11.05
N THR A 74 -7.24 -22.49 -12.26
CA THR A 74 -6.16 -22.73 -13.24
C THR A 74 -5.03 -21.74 -12.96
N ILE A 75 -3.77 -22.18 -13.06
CA ILE A 75 -2.60 -21.39 -12.69
C ILE A 75 -1.68 -21.21 -13.89
N GLU A 76 -1.21 -19.99 -14.10
CA GLU A 76 -0.17 -19.68 -15.08
C GLU A 76 0.90 -18.79 -14.43
N LYS A 77 2.16 -19.19 -14.51
CA LYS A 77 3.30 -18.32 -14.18
C LYS A 77 3.66 -17.50 -15.41
N VAL A 78 3.78 -16.21 -15.22
CA VAL A 78 4.12 -15.27 -16.28
C VAL A 78 5.35 -14.45 -15.89
N ASN A 79 6.26 -14.28 -16.85
CA ASN A 79 7.46 -13.50 -16.68
C ASN A 79 7.34 -12.17 -17.43
N ALA A 80 7.82 -11.12 -16.82
CA ALA A 80 7.93 -9.81 -17.44
C ALA A 80 9.30 -9.20 -17.10
N ASN A 81 9.84 -8.40 -17.99
CA ASN A 81 11.15 -7.83 -17.79
C ASN A 81 11.09 -6.58 -16.91
N SER A 82 12.00 -6.50 -15.95
CA SER A 82 12.33 -5.28 -15.25
C SER A 82 13.40 -4.51 -16.04
N ASN A 83 13.28 -3.19 -16.07
CA ASN A 83 14.36 -2.32 -16.58
C ASN A 83 15.51 -2.15 -15.58
N ASN A 84 15.37 -2.68 -14.37
CA ASN A 84 16.38 -2.63 -13.32
C ASN A 84 17.04 -4.00 -13.18
N LEU A 85 18.27 -4.13 -13.65
CA LEU A 85 19.05 -5.38 -13.61
C LEU A 85 19.63 -5.71 -12.22
N GLU A 86 19.57 -4.77 -11.28
CA GLU A 86 20.09 -4.95 -9.91
C GLU A 86 19.06 -5.67 -9.02
N ILE A 87 17.81 -5.77 -9.47
CA ILE A 87 16.70 -6.39 -8.73
C ILE A 87 16.44 -7.79 -9.32
N PRO A 88 16.31 -8.84 -8.47
CA PRO A 88 15.88 -10.15 -8.94
C PRO A 88 14.59 -10.05 -9.75
N ASN A 89 14.42 -10.89 -10.75
CA ASN A 89 13.20 -10.94 -11.55
C ASN A 89 12.39 -12.18 -11.18
N HIS A 90 11.28 -12.00 -10.46
CA HIS A 90 10.38 -13.08 -10.08
C HIS A 90 9.16 -13.15 -11.01
N PRO A 91 8.66 -14.36 -11.31
CA PRO A 91 7.41 -14.49 -12.05
C PRO A 91 6.22 -14.01 -11.23
N LEU A 92 5.21 -13.50 -11.91
CA LEU A 92 3.87 -13.30 -11.37
C LEU A 92 3.04 -14.57 -11.55
N ILE A 93 2.04 -14.77 -10.71
CA ILE A 93 1.02 -15.81 -10.95
C ILE A 93 -0.27 -15.14 -11.43
N ILE A 94 -0.80 -15.61 -12.57
CA ILE A 94 -2.17 -15.37 -12.99
C ILE A 94 -2.96 -16.65 -12.70
N ALA A 95 -4.02 -16.53 -11.88
CA ALA A 95 -4.89 -17.64 -11.57
C ALA A 95 -6.35 -17.32 -11.93
N ASN A 96 -7.09 -18.30 -12.48
CA ASN A 96 -8.45 -18.09 -12.92
C ASN A 96 -9.39 -19.13 -12.35
N LYS A 97 -10.56 -18.67 -11.86
CA LYS A 97 -11.71 -19.50 -11.51
C LYS A 97 -12.92 -18.95 -12.23
N ILE A 98 -13.26 -19.56 -13.35
CA ILE A 98 -14.41 -19.13 -14.17
C ILE A 98 -15.65 -19.89 -13.69
N ILE A 99 -16.66 -19.14 -13.28
CA ILE A 99 -17.97 -19.63 -12.83
C ILE A 99 -18.93 -19.70 -14.03
N SER A 100 -18.99 -18.62 -14.81
CA SER A 100 -19.83 -18.54 -16.02
C SER A 100 -19.34 -17.42 -16.95
N GLU A 101 -19.39 -17.63 -18.24
CA GLU A 101 -19.07 -16.61 -19.24
C GLU A 101 -20.01 -15.37 -19.19
N LYS A 102 -21.20 -15.53 -18.59
CA LYS A 102 -22.19 -14.45 -18.45
C LYS A 102 -21.90 -13.52 -17.26
N LEU A 103 -21.03 -13.93 -16.34
CA LEU A 103 -20.72 -13.16 -15.15
C LEU A 103 -19.57 -12.19 -15.40
N LYS A 104 -19.61 -11.07 -14.70
CA LYS A 104 -18.46 -10.13 -14.63
C LYS A 104 -17.24 -10.82 -14.06
N THR A 105 -16.06 -10.31 -14.38
CA THR A 105 -14.78 -10.81 -13.88
C THR A 105 -14.15 -9.78 -12.95
N VAL A 106 -13.80 -10.20 -11.73
CA VAL A 106 -13.03 -9.38 -10.78
C VAL A 106 -11.60 -9.88 -10.76
N LEU A 107 -10.65 -9.00 -11.07
CA LEU A 107 -9.23 -9.21 -10.86
C LEU A 107 -8.92 -8.86 -9.41
N ILE A 108 -8.37 -9.82 -8.65
CA ILE A 108 -7.94 -9.61 -7.27
C ILE A 108 -6.42 -9.57 -7.25
N TYR A 109 -5.87 -8.47 -6.72
CA TYR A 109 -4.43 -8.28 -6.55
C TYR A 109 -4.04 -8.41 -5.07
N PHE A 110 -2.92 -9.08 -4.84
CA PHE A 110 -2.18 -9.12 -3.58
C PHE A 110 -0.71 -9.48 -3.84
N HIS A 111 0.14 -9.28 -2.82
CA HIS A 111 1.54 -9.65 -2.93
C HIS A 111 1.96 -10.66 -1.85
N MET A 112 3.11 -11.30 -2.07
CA MET A 112 3.59 -12.39 -1.21
C MET A 112 5.04 -12.22 -0.76
N ASP A 113 5.75 -11.21 -1.27
CA ASP A 113 7.03 -10.78 -0.70
C ASP A 113 6.80 -9.93 0.54
N GLY A 114 7.86 -9.58 1.22
CA GLY A 114 7.83 -8.76 2.42
C GLY A 114 9.16 -8.07 2.66
N GLN A 115 9.13 -7.06 3.51
CA GLN A 115 10.31 -6.28 3.88
C GLN A 115 11.41 -7.17 4.52
N PRO A 116 12.70 -6.86 4.26
CA PRO A 116 13.82 -7.51 4.92
C PRO A 116 13.71 -7.45 6.45
N VAL A 117 14.29 -8.43 7.12
CA VAL A 117 14.28 -8.51 8.58
C VAL A 117 15.68 -8.38 9.16
N ASP A 118 15.78 -7.63 10.26
CA ASP A 118 16.92 -7.66 11.18
C ASP A 118 16.46 -8.34 12.48
N PRO A 119 16.76 -9.63 12.70
CA PRO A 119 16.27 -10.37 13.86
C PRO A 119 16.65 -9.74 15.21
N SER A 120 17.74 -8.98 15.27
CA SER A 120 18.21 -8.33 16.51
C SER A 120 17.24 -7.26 17.03
N LYS A 121 16.36 -6.74 16.16
CA LYS A 121 15.36 -5.72 16.50
C LYS A 121 13.99 -6.29 16.85
N TRP A 122 13.81 -7.62 16.77
CA TRP A 122 12.54 -8.27 17.06
C TRP A 122 12.47 -8.79 18.49
N ASN A 123 11.29 -8.66 19.10
CA ASN A 123 11.02 -9.23 20.44
C ASN A 123 10.71 -10.74 20.38
N GLN A 124 11.22 -11.42 19.34
CA GLN A 124 11.16 -12.87 19.16
C GLN A 124 12.41 -13.34 18.40
N LYS A 125 12.83 -14.57 18.69
CA LYS A 125 14.10 -15.12 18.19
C LYS A 125 14.17 -15.20 16.65
N ASN A 126 13.04 -15.51 16.02
CA ASN A 126 12.95 -15.60 14.55
C ASN A 126 11.68 -14.89 14.07
N PRO A 127 11.80 -13.84 13.24
CA PRO A 127 10.67 -13.11 12.69
C PRO A 127 9.70 -13.94 11.82
N TYR A 128 10.16 -15.05 11.27
CA TYR A 128 9.36 -15.96 10.44
C TYR A 128 8.73 -17.14 11.23
N ILE A 129 8.93 -17.21 12.54
CA ILE A 129 8.21 -18.15 13.40
C ILE A 129 7.10 -17.37 14.11
N PRO A 130 5.83 -17.58 13.76
CA PRO A 130 4.72 -16.83 14.35
C PRO A 130 4.61 -17.04 15.85
N VAL A 131 4.35 -15.96 16.57
CA VAL A 131 4.19 -15.97 18.02
C VAL A 131 2.87 -15.31 18.39
N LEU A 132 2.03 -16.02 19.16
CA LEU A 132 0.80 -15.45 19.70
C LEU A 132 1.11 -14.64 20.95
N LYS A 133 0.59 -13.41 21.02
CA LYS A 133 0.77 -12.54 22.20
C LYS A 133 -0.55 -11.89 22.61
N GLU A 134 -0.65 -11.63 23.92
CA GLU A 134 -1.70 -10.81 24.53
C GLU A 134 -1.11 -9.51 25.09
N ASN A 135 -1.90 -8.46 25.09
CA ASN A 135 -1.52 -7.19 25.69
C ASN A 135 -2.01 -7.13 27.13
N ILE A 136 -1.09 -6.95 28.07
CA ILE A 136 -1.40 -6.72 29.48
C ILE A 136 -0.76 -5.37 29.86
N GLU A 137 -1.58 -4.38 30.18
CA GLU A 137 -1.15 -3.04 30.61
C GLU A 137 -0.13 -2.37 29.65
N GLY A 138 -0.34 -2.54 28.34
CA GLY A 138 0.53 -1.97 27.31
C GLY A 138 1.72 -2.85 26.90
N ASN A 139 1.94 -3.98 27.57
CA ASN A 139 3.03 -4.90 27.28
C ASN A 139 2.53 -6.15 26.53
N TRP A 140 3.22 -6.51 25.45
CA TRP A 140 2.92 -7.69 24.65
C TRP A 140 3.63 -8.92 25.21
N ASN A 141 2.86 -9.80 25.86
CA ASN A 141 3.36 -11.02 26.47
C ASN A 141 3.06 -12.24 25.58
N LYS A 142 4.08 -13.08 25.38
CA LYS A 142 3.91 -14.35 24.66
C LYS A 142 2.99 -15.28 25.43
N ILE A 143 2.04 -15.87 24.73
CA ILE A 143 1.16 -16.93 25.25
C ILE A 143 1.29 -18.19 24.40
N ASP A 144 0.76 -19.31 24.89
CA ASP A 144 0.78 -20.57 24.14
C ASP A 144 -0.02 -20.41 22.82
N ILE A 145 0.64 -20.70 21.70
CA ILE A 145 0.03 -20.59 20.37
C ILE A 145 -1.16 -21.54 20.21
N ASN A 146 -1.19 -22.67 20.92
CA ASN A 146 -2.30 -23.62 20.88
C ASN A 146 -3.62 -23.03 21.39
N ARG A 147 -3.58 -21.95 22.14
CA ARG A 147 -4.80 -21.24 22.57
C ARG A 147 -5.61 -20.66 21.40
N ILE A 148 -5.00 -20.51 20.22
CA ILE A 148 -5.67 -19.96 19.03
C ILE A 148 -6.74 -20.91 18.48
N TYR A 149 -6.63 -22.22 18.73
CA TYR A 149 -7.58 -23.23 18.23
C TYR A 149 -8.87 -23.32 19.05
N ASN A 150 -8.90 -22.73 20.25
CA ASN A 150 -10.02 -22.83 21.17
C ASN A 150 -10.61 -21.45 21.48
N ASN A 151 -11.45 -20.93 20.58
CA ASN A 151 -12.14 -19.66 20.72
C ASN A 151 -11.19 -18.49 21.12
N PRO A 152 -10.28 -18.08 20.25
CA PRO A 152 -9.23 -17.12 20.58
C PRO A 152 -9.84 -15.76 20.90
N ASN A 153 -9.21 -15.06 21.86
CA ASN A 153 -9.57 -13.67 22.13
C ASN A 153 -9.26 -12.81 20.91
N ARG A 154 -10.24 -12.01 20.47
CA ARG A 154 -10.14 -11.15 19.29
C ARG A 154 -9.06 -10.05 19.41
N GLU A 155 -8.64 -9.69 20.64
CA GLU A 155 -7.58 -8.71 20.89
C GLU A 155 -6.16 -9.31 20.85
N TRP A 156 -6.01 -10.63 20.89
CA TRP A 156 -4.70 -11.27 20.72
C TRP A 156 -4.15 -10.99 19.34
N ARG A 157 -2.82 -11.06 19.23
CA ARG A 157 -2.13 -10.83 17.95
C ARG A 157 -1.13 -11.93 17.64
N ILE A 158 -1.07 -12.26 16.35
CA ILE A 158 0.00 -13.09 15.79
C ILE A 158 1.12 -12.14 15.34
N PHE A 159 2.30 -12.30 15.92
CA PHE A 159 3.50 -11.54 15.56
C PHE A 159 4.38 -12.37 14.64
N GLY A 160 4.80 -11.77 13.53
CA GLY A 160 5.68 -12.34 12.54
C GLY A 160 5.79 -11.45 11.31
N ARG A 161 6.85 -11.58 10.52
CA ARG A 161 6.98 -10.84 9.25
C ARG A 161 5.87 -11.28 8.30
N SER A 162 5.31 -10.29 7.62
CA SER A 162 4.22 -10.42 6.64
C SER A 162 2.91 -10.98 7.19
N THR A 163 2.72 -10.97 8.51
CA THR A 163 1.42 -11.32 9.09
C THR A 163 0.31 -10.40 8.60
N SER A 164 0.63 -9.13 8.33
CA SER A 164 -0.30 -8.10 7.85
C SER A 164 0.03 -7.66 6.43
N ASP A 165 1.30 -7.67 6.04
CA ASP A 165 1.82 -7.11 4.80
C ASP A 165 2.71 -8.13 4.07
N ASP A 166 2.14 -9.03 3.20
CA ASP A 166 0.70 -9.16 2.87
C ASP A 166 0.22 -10.63 2.91
N LYS A 167 0.78 -11.52 3.77
CA LYS A 167 0.35 -12.94 3.83
C LYS A 167 -1.01 -13.15 4.53
N GLY A 168 -1.40 -12.24 5.43
CA GLY A 168 -2.67 -12.31 6.14
C GLY A 168 -3.89 -12.17 5.21
N PRO A 169 -4.03 -11.08 4.45
CA PRO A 169 -5.13 -10.86 3.51
C PRO A 169 -5.33 -11.98 2.47
N PRO A 170 -4.31 -12.51 1.77
CA PRO A 170 -4.45 -13.70 0.94
C PRO A 170 -4.97 -14.93 1.69
N MET A 171 -4.55 -15.13 2.93
CA MET A 171 -5.06 -16.23 3.75
C MET A 171 -6.54 -16.04 4.12
N MET A 172 -7.00 -14.78 4.32
CA MET A 172 -8.42 -14.47 4.48
C MET A 172 -9.23 -14.81 3.22
N LEU A 173 -8.69 -14.53 2.02
CA LEU A 173 -9.30 -14.93 0.75
C LEU A 173 -9.38 -16.46 0.61
N ILE A 174 -8.32 -17.19 0.94
CA ILE A 174 -8.30 -18.65 0.94
C ILE A 174 -9.37 -19.21 1.88
N ASN A 175 -9.48 -18.65 3.10
CA ASN A 175 -10.52 -19.04 4.04
C ASN A 175 -11.91 -18.74 3.50
N ALA A 176 -12.15 -17.58 2.89
CA ALA A 176 -13.41 -17.21 2.29
C ALA A 176 -13.84 -18.19 1.18
N LEU A 177 -12.92 -18.58 0.31
CA LEU A 177 -13.17 -19.58 -0.73
C LEU A 177 -13.48 -20.96 -0.12
N LYS A 178 -12.81 -21.38 0.95
CA LYS A 178 -13.11 -22.62 1.67
C LYS A 178 -14.48 -22.58 2.35
N ILE A 179 -14.89 -21.44 2.91
CA ILE A 179 -16.22 -21.25 3.49
C ILE A 179 -17.29 -21.44 2.43
N ILE A 180 -17.13 -20.80 1.27
CA ILE A 180 -18.06 -20.91 0.15
C ILE A 180 -18.16 -22.38 -0.32
N ASN A 181 -17.03 -23.06 -0.51
CA ASN A 181 -17.01 -24.47 -0.88
C ASN A 181 -17.67 -25.37 0.19
N LYS A 182 -17.44 -25.13 1.48
CA LYS A 182 -18.05 -25.88 2.60
C LYS A 182 -19.57 -25.73 2.63
N LEU A 183 -20.06 -24.56 2.25
CA LEU A 183 -21.50 -24.24 2.18
C LEU A 183 -22.15 -24.68 0.85
N ASN A 184 -21.37 -25.23 -0.10
CA ASN A 184 -21.80 -25.52 -1.46
C ASN A 184 -22.40 -24.30 -2.17
N LEU A 185 -21.83 -23.14 -1.93
CA LEU A 185 -22.14 -21.88 -2.60
C LEU A 185 -21.12 -21.62 -3.71
N GLU A 186 -21.47 -20.70 -4.63
CA GLU A 186 -20.57 -20.25 -5.68
C GLU A 186 -20.37 -18.75 -5.60
N PRO A 187 -19.16 -18.25 -5.92
CA PRO A 187 -18.94 -16.82 -6.12
C PRO A 187 -19.91 -16.24 -7.16
N LYS A 188 -20.32 -15.00 -6.99
CA LYS A 188 -21.27 -14.32 -7.90
C LYS A 188 -20.61 -13.64 -9.10
N PHE A 189 -19.33 -13.90 -9.32
CA PHE A 189 -18.52 -13.39 -10.43
C PHE A 189 -17.36 -14.33 -10.72
N ASN A 190 -16.74 -14.20 -11.89
CA ASN A 190 -15.52 -14.90 -12.22
C ASN A 190 -14.34 -14.28 -11.46
N ILE A 191 -13.49 -15.10 -10.88
CA ILE A 191 -12.34 -14.65 -10.11
C ILE A 191 -11.08 -14.81 -10.96
N LYS A 192 -10.33 -13.74 -11.08
CA LYS A 192 -8.98 -13.74 -11.62
C LYS A 192 -8.05 -13.21 -10.53
N LEU A 193 -6.92 -13.87 -10.30
CA LEU A 193 -5.91 -13.41 -9.36
C LEU A 193 -4.69 -12.96 -10.14
N ILE A 194 -4.04 -11.92 -9.66
CA ILE A 194 -2.66 -11.57 -9.99
C ILE A 194 -1.88 -11.50 -8.69
N ILE A 195 -0.88 -12.37 -8.54
CA ILE A 195 -0.07 -12.47 -7.33
C ILE A 195 1.32 -11.94 -7.64
N ASP A 196 1.72 -10.91 -6.90
CA ASP A 196 3.02 -10.27 -7.00
C ASP A 196 3.98 -10.84 -5.95
N PHE A 197 5.26 -10.93 -6.29
CA PHE A 197 6.33 -11.38 -5.40
C PHE A 197 7.46 -10.35 -5.29
N GLN A 198 7.17 -9.08 -5.68
CA GLN A 198 8.12 -7.98 -5.71
C GLN A 198 7.47 -6.62 -5.37
N GLU A 199 6.33 -6.58 -4.67
CA GLU A 199 5.63 -5.34 -4.31
C GLU A 199 6.52 -4.45 -3.47
N GLU A 200 7.15 -5.00 -2.45
CA GLU A 200 8.02 -4.31 -1.50
C GLU A 200 9.32 -3.77 -2.12
N MET A 201 9.63 -4.24 -3.33
CA MET A 201 10.70 -3.73 -4.18
C MET A 201 10.17 -2.71 -5.21
N GLY A 202 8.89 -2.32 -5.13
CA GLY A 202 8.21 -1.39 -6.02
C GLY A 202 7.67 -2.03 -7.31
N SER A 203 7.41 -3.32 -7.31
CA SER A 203 6.85 -4.09 -8.45
C SER A 203 7.50 -3.75 -9.80
N PRO A 204 8.81 -3.93 -9.95
CA PRO A 204 9.56 -3.45 -11.12
C PRO A 204 9.09 -4.06 -12.45
N THR A 205 8.40 -5.21 -12.40
CA THR A 205 7.89 -5.96 -13.55
C THR A 205 6.42 -5.68 -13.88
N ILE A 206 5.63 -5.14 -12.94
CA ILE A 206 4.17 -5.00 -13.08
C ILE A 206 3.76 -4.23 -14.34
N SER A 207 4.39 -3.08 -14.61
CA SER A 207 4.03 -2.27 -15.78
C SER A 207 4.23 -3.03 -17.10
N SER A 208 5.35 -3.77 -17.21
CA SER A 208 5.65 -4.62 -18.36
C SER A 208 4.67 -5.80 -18.43
N ALA A 209 4.41 -6.46 -17.30
CA ALA A 209 3.49 -7.59 -17.23
C ALA A 209 2.06 -7.23 -17.65
N VAL A 210 1.53 -6.11 -17.14
CA VAL A 210 0.17 -5.67 -17.48
C VAL A 210 0.03 -5.35 -18.96
N ASN A 211 1.07 -4.80 -19.60
CA ASN A 211 1.07 -4.55 -21.03
C ASN A 211 1.17 -5.86 -21.84
N LEU A 212 2.09 -6.78 -21.49
CA LEU A 212 2.31 -8.03 -22.21
C LEU A 212 1.11 -8.99 -22.10
N TYR A 213 0.49 -9.04 -20.93
CA TYR A 213 -0.58 -10.00 -20.61
C TYR A 213 -1.96 -9.33 -20.52
N LYS A 214 -2.14 -8.18 -21.19
CA LYS A 214 -3.37 -7.40 -21.13
C LYS A 214 -4.63 -8.24 -21.38
N GLU A 215 -4.64 -9.09 -22.40
CA GLU A 215 -5.78 -9.94 -22.72
C GLU A 215 -6.03 -11.01 -21.65
N LYS A 216 -4.98 -11.57 -21.05
CA LYS A 216 -5.11 -12.53 -19.94
C LYS A 216 -5.63 -11.87 -18.68
N LEU A 217 -5.31 -10.59 -18.46
CA LEU A 217 -5.72 -9.80 -17.30
C LEU A 217 -7.04 -9.06 -17.52
N LYS A 218 -7.66 -9.19 -18.70
CA LYS A 218 -8.96 -8.57 -18.99
C LYS A 218 -9.98 -8.92 -17.91
N SER A 219 -10.59 -7.89 -17.33
CA SER A 219 -11.53 -7.96 -16.22
C SER A 219 -12.39 -6.69 -16.18
N ASP A 220 -13.47 -6.70 -15.41
CA ASP A 220 -14.36 -5.55 -15.26
C ASP A 220 -13.93 -4.62 -14.12
N PHE A 221 -13.31 -5.20 -13.07
CA PHE A 221 -12.91 -4.49 -11.86
C PHE A 221 -11.59 -5.04 -11.31
N LEU A 222 -10.87 -4.19 -10.59
CA LEU A 222 -9.72 -4.57 -9.77
C LEU A 222 -10.06 -4.43 -8.28
N LEU A 223 -9.98 -5.52 -7.54
CA LEU A 223 -10.02 -5.53 -6.07
C LEU A 223 -8.60 -5.76 -5.53
N ILE A 224 -8.12 -4.84 -4.72
CA ILE A 224 -6.84 -4.92 -4.04
C ILE A 224 -7.11 -5.36 -2.61
N ILE A 225 -6.47 -6.44 -2.15
CA ILE A 225 -6.62 -6.95 -0.79
C ILE A 225 -5.31 -6.75 -0.01
N ASP A 226 -5.00 -5.51 0.27
CA ASP A 226 -3.77 -5.08 0.93
C ASP A 226 -4.03 -3.87 1.82
N GLY A 227 -3.21 -3.71 2.84
CA GLY A 227 -3.17 -2.55 3.70
C GLY A 227 -4.11 -2.58 4.90
N PRO A 228 -3.91 -1.61 5.82
CA PRO A 228 -4.64 -1.55 7.06
C PRO A 228 -6.00 -0.85 6.91
N SER A 229 -6.99 -1.37 7.65
CA SER A 229 -8.30 -0.73 7.84
C SER A 229 -8.16 0.62 8.57
N HIS A 230 -9.25 1.37 8.65
CA HIS A 230 -9.31 2.59 9.44
C HIS A 230 -8.95 2.32 10.93
N PRO A 231 -8.31 3.26 11.65
CA PRO A 231 -7.91 3.08 13.06
C PRO A 231 -9.04 2.71 14.02
N SER A 232 -10.30 2.93 13.66
CA SER A 232 -11.46 2.46 14.42
C SER A 232 -11.70 0.96 14.34
N ASN A 233 -11.01 0.24 13.46
CA ASN A 233 -11.26 -1.16 13.07
C ASN A 233 -12.67 -1.40 12.49
N GLU A 234 -13.34 -0.35 12.02
CA GLU A 234 -14.58 -0.48 11.26
C GLU A 234 -14.29 -0.99 9.84
N PRO A 235 -15.25 -1.74 9.22
CA PRO A 235 -15.12 -2.14 7.83
C PRO A 235 -14.77 -0.94 6.96
N THR A 236 -13.73 -1.07 6.16
CA THR A 236 -13.17 0.06 5.39
C THR A 236 -13.08 -0.30 3.92
N LEU A 237 -13.37 0.66 3.06
CA LEU A 237 -13.15 0.60 1.62
C LEU A 237 -12.35 1.84 1.20
N THR A 238 -11.30 1.64 0.40
CA THR A 238 -10.47 2.72 -0.12
C THR A 238 -10.58 2.80 -1.64
N PHE A 239 -10.95 3.98 -2.14
CA PHE A 239 -11.34 4.20 -3.54
C PHE A 239 -10.24 4.78 -4.42
N GLY A 240 -9.07 5.01 -3.87
CA GLY A 240 -7.93 5.52 -4.61
C GLY A 240 -6.66 5.57 -3.79
N ALA A 241 -5.54 5.76 -4.48
CA ALA A 241 -4.24 5.94 -3.88
C ALA A 241 -3.51 7.13 -4.53
N ARG A 242 -2.66 7.78 -3.76
CA ARG A 242 -1.79 8.84 -4.27
C ARG A 242 -0.70 8.24 -5.15
N GLY A 243 -0.31 8.99 -6.19
CA GLY A 243 0.89 8.68 -6.95
C GLY A 243 2.14 9.29 -6.31
N ILE A 244 3.30 9.05 -6.90
CA ILE A 244 4.56 9.61 -6.44
C ILE A 244 5.49 9.92 -7.62
N SER A 245 6.04 11.14 -7.63
CA SER A 245 7.20 11.54 -8.42
C SER A 245 8.35 11.90 -7.50
N LYS A 246 9.56 11.69 -7.98
CA LYS A 246 10.80 11.94 -7.24
C LYS A 246 11.63 12.98 -7.97
N ILE A 247 12.31 13.86 -7.22
CA ILE A 247 13.23 14.86 -7.74
C ILE A 247 14.48 14.83 -6.87
N THR A 248 15.64 14.76 -7.50
CA THR A 248 16.94 14.95 -6.84
C THR A 248 17.53 16.27 -7.33
N LEU A 249 17.83 17.16 -6.41
CA LEU A 249 18.52 18.42 -6.69
C LEU A 249 19.96 18.33 -6.18
N THR A 250 20.93 18.59 -7.06
CA THR A 250 22.34 18.72 -6.66
C THR A 250 22.82 20.13 -6.99
N SER A 251 23.03 20.95 -5.96
CA SER A 251 23.66 22.28 -6.11
C SER A 251 25.18 22.14 -6.05
N TYR A 252 25.87 22.80 -6.97
CA TYR A 252 27.33 22.73 -7.07
C TYR A 252 28.02 23.98 -6.53
N GLY A 253 29.06 23.76 -5.75
CA GLY A 253 30.03 24.74 -5.28
C GLY A 253 31.38 24.61 -5.98
N PRO A 254 32.50 24.78 -5.27
CA PRO A 254 33.86 24.56 -5.80
C PRO A 254 34.01 23.12 -6.34
N LYS A 255 35.05 22.86 -7.18
CA LYS A 255 35.30 21.52 -7.72
C LYS A 255 35.60 20.46 -6.66
N LYS A 256 36.10 20.87 -5.52
CA LYS A 256 36.38 20.07 -4.31
C LYS A 256 36.15 20.93 -3.09
N PRO A 257 35.91 20.36 -1.92
CA PRO A 257 35.77 21.12 -0.68
C PRO A 257 36.96 22.03 -0.46
N GLN A 258 36.69 23.25 0.00
CA GLN A 258 37.72 24.28 0.24
C GLN A 258 37.71 24.66 1.73
N HIS A 259 38.89 25.04 2.25
CA HIS A 259 39.00 25.56 3.61
C HIS A 259 38.20 26.87 3.74
N SER A 260 37.23 26.93 4.65
CA SER A 260 36.33 28.09 4.79
C SER A 260 37.04 29.33 5.30
N GLY A 261 38.12 29.20 6.07
CA GLY A 261 38.96 30.32 6.51
C GLY A 261 39.73 31.01 5.36
N HIS A 262 40.09 30.25 4.32
CA HIS A 262 40.80 30.80 3.16
C HIS A 262 39.85 31.33 2.07
N PHE A 263 38.72 30.68 1.87
CA PHE A 263 37.82 30.95 0.75
C PHE A 263 36.43 31.38 1.17
N GLY A 264 36.15 31.59 2.48
CA GLY A 264 34.91 32.20 2.95
C GLY A 264 34.72 33.57 2.31
N ASN A 265 33.46 33.95 2.03
CA ASN A 265 33.04 35.13 1.30
C ASN A 265 33.54 35.23 -0.16
N TYR A 266 34.36 34.28 -0.63
CA TYR A 266 34.87 34.23 -1.99
C TYR A 266 34.26 33.06 -2.80
N ALA A 267 34.39 31.84 -2.31
CA ALA A 267 33.81 30.67 -2.97
C ALA A 267 32.33 30.49 -2.61
N PRO A 268 31.44 30.29 -3.58
CA PRO A 268 30.00 30.09 -3.30
C PRO A 268 29.76 28.78 -2.56
N ASN A 269 28.95 28.83 -1.53
CA ASN A 269 28.59 27.64 -0.77
C ASN A 269 27.26 27.06 -1.32
N PRO A 270 27.26 25.81 -1.85
CA PRO A 270 26.11 25.19 -2.47
C PRO A 270 24.96 24.91 -1.48
N ALA A 271 25.27 24.77 -0.19
CA ALA A 271 24.24 24.57 0.83
C ALA A 271 23.34 25.79 0.96
N PHE A 272 23.91 27.01 0.90
CA PHE A 272 23.09 28.23 0.90
C PHE A 272 22.24 28.37 -0.37
N THR A 273 22.79 28.03 -1.54
CA THR A 273 22.03 28.05 -2.80
C THR A 273 20.85 27.10 -2.72
N LEU A 274 21.09 25.86 -2.30
CA LEU A 274 20.04 24.85 -2.17
C LEU A 274 18.99 25.22 -1.12
N SER A 275 19.41 25.71 0.04
CA SER A 275 18.49 26.14 1.11
C SER A 275 17.55 27.27 0.68
N LYS A 276 18.05 28.26 -0.08
CA LYS A 276 17.22 29.34 -0.64
C LYS A 276 16.18 28.80 -1.61
N ILE A 277 16.57 27.92 -2.51
CA ILE A 277 15.68 27.27 -3.46
C ILE A 277 14.58 26.48 -2.71
N LEU A 278 14.96 25.66 -1.73
CA LEU A 278 14.02 24.85 -0.98
C LEU A 278 13.04 25.72 -0.15
N SER A 279 13.56 26.77 0.52
CA SER A 279 12.72 27.65 1.32
C SER A 279 11.74 28.49 0.50
N SER A 280 12.03 28.75 -0.78
CA SER A 280 11.10 29.46 -1.67
C SER A 280 9.94 28.60 -2.16
N MET A 281 10.01 27.27 -2.01
CA MET A 281 8.98 26.35 -2.53
C MET A 281 7.78 26.20 -1.60
N LYS A 282 7.92 26.43 -0.29
CA LYS A 282 6.89 26.15 0.70
C LYS A 282 6.93 27.16 1.85
N ASP A 283 5.79 27.59 2.32
CA ASP A 283 5.68 28.49 3.47
C ASP A 283 5.64 27.73 4.81
N TYR A 284 5.63 28.48 5.92
CA TYR A 284 5.55 27.91 7.26
C TYR A 284 4.19 27.29 7.59
N SER A 285 3.14 27.55 6.81
CA SER A 285 1.84 26.89 6.94
C SER A 285 1.79 25.54 6.22
N GLY A 286 2.89 25.14 5.57
CA GLY A 286 2.99 23.90 4.81
C GLY A 286 2.47 23.99 3.38
N ARG A 287 2.05 25.20 2.93
CA ARG A 287 1.51 25.40 1.58
C ARG A 287 2.63 25.57 0.56
N VAL A 288 2.53 24.86 -0.57
CA VAL A 288 3.48 25.03 -1.69
C VAL A 288 3.21 26.38 -2.38
N LEU A 289 4.27 27.18 -2.51
CA LEU A 289 4.21 28.55 -3.08
C LEU A 289 4.43 28.58 -4.59
N ILE A 290 4.79 27.44 -5.20
CA ILE A 290 4.99 27.33 -6.65
C ILE A 290 3.64 27.60 -7.33
N PRO A 291 3.54 28.63 -8.19
CA PRO A 291 2.28 28.97 -8.84
C PRO A 291 1.70 27.77 -9.61
N LYS A 292 0.39 27.62 -9.59
CA LYS A 292 -0.35 26.54 -10.28
C LYS A 292 -0.10 25.13 -9.75
N PHE A 293 0.62 24.96 -8.64
CA PHE A 293 0.90 23.62 -8.08
C PHE A 293 -0.38 22.85 -7.73
N TYR A 294 -1.40 23.56 -7.23
CA TYR A 294 -2.70 23.00 -6.84
C TYR A 294 -3.80 23.12 -7.90
N ASP A 295 -3.48 23.58 -9.12
CA ASP A 295 -4.49 23.76 -10.17
C ASP A 295 -5.16 22.44 -10.54
N GLY A 296 -6.47 22.51 -10.77
CA GLY A 296 -7.32 21.36 -11.09
C GLY A 296 -7.96 20.68 -9.88
N ILE A 297 -7.51 20.98 -8.65
CA ILE A 297 -8.09 20.41 -7.43
C ILE A 297 -9.36 21.19 -7.05
N LYS A 298 -10.47 20.45 -6.94
CA LYS A 298 -11.75 21.01 -6.50
C LYS A 298 -12.32 20.16 -5.37
N ILE A 299 -12.56 20.77 -4.23
CA ILE A 299 -13.27 20.18 -3.10
C ILE A 299 -14.66 20.81 -3.06
N ASP A 300 -15.59 20.24 -3.80
CA ASP A 300 -16.99 20.65 -3.78
C ASP A 300 -17.70 20.16 -2.51
N GLU A 301 -18.96 20.57 -2.33
CA GLU A 301 -19.74 20.24 -1.16
C GLU A 301 -19.94 18.71 -0.99
N ASN A 302 -20.16 17.99 -2.09
CA ASN A 302 -20.32 16.55 -2.05
C ASN A 302 -19.01 15.85 -1.64
N THR A 303 -17.89 16.25 -2.22
CA THR A 303 -16.56 15.78 -1.83
C THR A 303 -16.29 16.08 -0.35
N SER A 304 -16.58 17.31 0.12
CA SER A 304 -16.40 17.69 1.52
C SER A 304 -17.24 16.81 2.47
N LYS A 305 -18.49 16.51 2.12
CA LYS A 305 -19.33 15.57 2.89
C LYS A 305 -18.74 14.17 2.97
N ILE A 306 -18.20 13.66 1.86
CA ILE A 306 -17.53 12.34 1.82
C ILE A 306 -16.31 12.32 2.73
N LEU A 307 -15.46 13.35 2.67
CA LEU A 307 -14.23 13.45 3.48
C LEU A 307 -14.56 13.58 4.97
N SER A 308 -15.57 14.37 5.31
CA SER A 308 -16.00 14.57 6.71
C SER A 308 -16.73 13.35 7.31
N ALA A 309 -17.20 12.41 6.48
CA ALA A 309 -17.81 11.17 6.95
C ALA A 309 -16.79 10.12 7.45
N VAL A 310 -15.51 10.32 7.18
CA VAL A 310 -14.44 9.48 7.74
C VAL A 310 -14.25 9.87 9.21
N PRO A 311 -14.37 8.94 10.17
CA PRO A 311 -14.35 9.26 11.61
C PRO A 311 -12.92 9.38 12.16
N ASP A 312 -12.08 10.21 11.53
CA ASP A 312 -10.73 10.49 12.01
C ASP A 312 -10.75 11.30 13.31
N ASP A 313 -9.93 10.89 14.26
CA ASP A 313 -9.66 11.67 15.47
C ASP A 313 -8.38 12.51 15.28
N GLU A 314 -8.57 13.76 14.86
CA GLU A 314 -7.47 14.71 14.62
C GLU A 314 -6.56 14.90 15.85
N ASN A 315 -7.10 14.84 17.07
CA ASN A 315 -6.30 14.97 18.28
C ASN A 315 -5.45 13.74 18.53
N LYS A 316 -6.01 12.56 18.27
CA LYS A 316 -5.26 11.31 18.33
C LYS A 316 -4.15 11.26 17.28
N ILE A 317 -4.43 11.71 16.05
CA ILE A 317 -3.43 11.80 14.97
C ILE A 317 -2.30 12.75 15.38
N LYS A 318 -2.59 13.96 15.84
CA LYS A 318 -1.58 14.92 16.32
C LYS A 318 -0.74 14.34 17.45
N LYS A 319 -1.38 13.67 18.41
CA LYS A 319 -0.68 13.03 19.54
C LYS A 319 0.25 11.92 19.07
N GLN A 320 -0.18 11.06 18.13
CA GLN A 320 0.66 10.01 17.55
C GLN A 320 1.86 10.57 16.80
N LEU A 321 1.67 11.66 16.06
CA LEU A 321 2.74 12.33 15.33
C LEU A 321 3.66 13.17 16.24
N GLY A 322 3.26 13.45 17.48
CA GLY A 322 4.01 14.31 18.41
C GLY A 322 4.07 15.77 17.96
N ILE A 323 3.03 16.27 17.28
CA ILE A 323 2.95 17.65 16.78
C ILE A 323 1.83 18.42 17.46
N ALA A 324 2.04 19.72 17.68
CA ALA A 324 1.03 20.61 18.21
C ALA A 324 0.03 21.08 17.13
N PHE A 325 0.56 21.42 15.95
CA PHE A 325 -0.21 21.94 14.82
C PHE A 325 0.18 21.19 13.55
N PRO A 326 -0.79 20.75 12.73
CA PRO A 326 -0.53 20.22 11.39
C PRO A 326 -0.24 21.37 10.39
N ASP A 327 0.29 21.00 9.21
CA ASP A 327 0.30 21.91 8.05
C ASP A 327 -1.15 22.28 7.66
N ASN A 328 -1.35 23.49 7.17
CA ASN A 328 -2.69 24.04 6.88
C ASN A 328 -2.97 24.09 5.37
N VAL A 329 -2.93 22.91 4.70
CA VAL A 329 -3.25 22.80 3.26
C VAL A 329 -4.72 22.45 3.04
N GLY A 330 -5.27 21.55 3.83
CA GLY A 330 -6.69 21.19 3.89
C GLY A 330 -7.30 21.47 5.25
N LYS A 331 -8.62 21.44 5.35
CA LYS A 331 -9.37 21.71 6.59
C LYS A 331 -9.18 20.63 7.66
N ASN A 332 -8.86 19.41 7.24
CA ASN A 332 -8.64 18.24 8.08
C ASN A 332 -7.69 17.26 7.38
N TYR A 333 -7.34 16.15 8.04
CA TYR A 333 -6.46 15.13 7.50
C TYR A 333 -6.95 14.61 6.14
N GLN A 334 -8.22 14.24 6.02
CA GLN A 334 -8.78 13.68 4.79
C GLN A 334 -8.73 14.70 3.64
N GLU A 335 -8.98 15.96 3.89
CA GLU A 335 -8.89 17.00 2.87
C GLU A 335 -7.43 17.27 2.47
N SER A 336 -6.51 17.29 3.45
CA SER A 336 -5.08 17.53 3.21
C SER A 336 -4.47 16.53 2.22
N ILE A 337 -4.87 15.27 2.27
CA ILE A 337 -4.38 14.24 1.34
C ILE A 337 -5.03 14.28 -0.04
N GLN A 338 -6.05 15.14 -0.27
CA GLN A 338 -6.60 15.38 -1.60
C GLN A 338 -5.79 16.39 -2.42
N TYR A 339 -4.78 17.02 -1.84
CA TYR A 339 -3.86 17.91 -2.52
C TYR A 339 -2.51 17.23 -2.79
N PRO A 340 -1.81 17.57 -3.89
CA PRO A 340 -0.43 17.13 -4.07
C PRO A 340 0.44 17.73 -2.95
N SER A 341 1.42 16.98 -2.48
CA SER A 341 2.38 17.47 -1.49
C SER A 341 3.78 17.49 -2.07
N LEU A 342 4.59 18.43 -1.63
CA LEU A 342 6.02 18.50 -1.89
C LEU A 342 6.74 18.33 -0.55
N ASN A 343 7.60 17.32 -0.46
CA ASN A 343 8.27 16.93 0.77
C ASN A 343 9.76 16.70 0.52
N ILE A 344 10.60 17.20 1.41
CA ILE A 344 12.04 16.93 1.43
C ILE A 344 12.24 15.67 2.28
N ARG A 345 12.60 14.56 1.64
CA ARG A 345 12.86 13.27 2.30
C ARG A 345 14.33 13.03 2.63
N GLY A 346 15.23 13.87 2.11
CA GLY A 346 16.66 13.82 2.39
C GLY A 346 17.33 15.16 2.07
N LEU A 347 18.29 15.56 2.90
CA LEU A 347 19.08 16.76 2.70
C LEU A 347 20.49 16.52 3.22
N SER A 348 21.52 16.78 2.37
CA SER A 348 22.92 16.53 2.71
C SER A 348 23.85 17.58 2.11
N SER A 349 24.83 18.04 2.93
CA SER A 349 25.95 18.85 2.48
C SER A 349 27.06 18.86 3.54
N GLY A 350 28.31 18.57 3.14
CA GLY A 350 29.42 18.46 4.08
C GLY A 350 29.21 17.38 5.14
N TRP A 351 29.72 17.62 6.35
CA TRP A 351 29.62 16.71 7.50
C TRP A 351 29.08 17.41 8.73
N VAL A 352 28.47 16.68 9.65
CA VAL A 352 27.85 17.20 10.87
C VAL A 352 28.36 16.50 12.13
N LYS A 353 28.08 17.07 13.31
CA LYS A 353 28.46 16.52 14.61
C LYS A 353 29.97 16.24 14.72
N LYS A 354 30.38 15.04 15.11
CA LYS A 354 31.79 14.66 15.31
C LYS A 354 32.65 14.68 14.05
N GLU A 355 32.00 14.60 12.88
CA GLU A 355 32.69 14.58 11.59
C GLU A 355 32.84 15.96 10.94
N VAL A 356 32.29 17.02 11.56
CA VAL A 356 32.34 18.39 10.99
C VAL A 356 33.74 18.80 10.62
N ARG A 357 33.89 19.47 9.46
CA ARG A 357 35.14 20.03 8.96
C ARG A 357 34.96 21.52 8.70
N THR A 358 36.05 22.28 8.80
CA THR A 358 36.08 23.72 8.50
C THR A 358 36.17 23.93 6.98
N ILE A 359 35.07 23.67 6.26
CA ILE A 359 35.03 23.66 4.80
C ILE A 359 33.86 24.44 4.20
N ILE A 360 34.05 24.83 2.92
CA ILE A 360 32.97 25.10 1.98
C ILE A 360 32.75 23.83 1.17
N PRO A 361 31.59 23.19 1.22
CA PRO A 361 31.33 21.94 0.48
C PRO A 361 31.40 22.14 -1.03
N ASP A 362 31.68 21.08 -1.75
CA ASP A 362 31.69 21.06 -3.22
C ASP A 362 30.26 20.88 -3.80
N LYS A 363 29.35 20.27 -3.04
CA LYS A 363 27.96 20.07 -3.43
C LYS A 363 27.02 20.01 -2.23
N ALA A 364 25.74 20.25 -2.50
CA ALA A 364 24.62 20.00 -1.59
C ALA A 364 23.51 19.27 -2.35
N ILE A 365 22.88 18.29 -1.72
CA ILE A 365 21.89 17.40 -2.34
C ILE A 365 20.60 17.44 -1.56
N ALA A 366 19.46 17.57 -2.25
CA ALA A 366 18.12 17.37 -1.70
C ALA A 366 17.37 16.29 -2.49
N GLU A 367 16.80 15.36 -1.75
CA GLU A 367 15.86 14.37 -2.24
C GLU A 367 14.44 14.85 -1.93
N ILE A 368 13.62 14.99 -2.96
CA ILE A 368 12.26 15.49 -2.87
C ILE A 368 11.30 14.44 -3.40
N ASP A 369 10.15 14.25 -2.76
CA ASP A 369 9.01 13.57 -3.33
C ASP A 369 7.82 14.50 -3.49
N ILE A 370 7.09 14.30 -4.59
CA ILE A 370 5.78 14.92 -4.85
C ILE A 370 4.75 13.80 -4.79
N ARG A 371 3.87 13.84 -3.79
CA ARG A 371 2.70 12.98 -3.78
C ARG A 371 1.66 13.55 -4.74
N LEU A 372 1.25 12.74 -5.70
CA LEU A 372 0.31 13.10 -6.74
C LEU A 372 -1.12 12.74 -6.31
N VAL A 373 -2.08 13.50 -6.76
CA VAL A 373 -3.51 13.15 -6.73
C VAL A 373 -4.02 12.94 -8.16
N LYS A 374 -5.21 12.38 -8.33
CA LYS A 374 -5.73 12.04 -9.68
C LYS A 374 -5.74 13.23 -10.65
N GLU A 375 -5.96 14.44 -10.15
CA GLU A 375 -5.96 15.69 -10.91
C GLU A 375 -4.56 16.22 -11.23
N SER A 376 -3.52 15.61 -10.65
CA SER A 376 -2.14 16.04 -10.86
C SER A 376 -1.54 15.36 -12.10
N ASP A 377 -1.18 16.13 -13.09
CA ASP A 377 -0.26 15.67 -14.14
C ASP A 377 1.17 15.67 -13.59
N PRO A 378 1.84 14.52 -13.49
CA PRO A 378 3.17 14.44 -12.89
C PRO A 378 4.23 15.23 -13.66
N LYS A 379 4.17 15.24 -15.01
CA LYS A 379 5.12 15.99 -15.85
C LYS A 379 4.94 17.48 -15.60
N ARG A 380 3.70 17.96 -15.58
CA ARG A 380 3.39 19.36 -15.27
C ARG A 380 3.94 19.78 -13.92
N LEU A 381 3.75 18.97 -12.85
CA LEU A 381 4.25 19.32 -11.53
C LEU A 381 5.79 19.32 -11.46
N ILE A 382 6.46 18.37 -12.11
CA ILE A 382 7.92 18.33 -12.24
C ILE A 382 8.41 19.60 -12.96
N ASP A 383 7.78 19.98 -14.07
CA ASP A 383 8.13 21.18 -14.84
C ASP A 383 7.88 22.47 -14.05
N LEU A 384 6.81 22.54 -13.26
CA LEU A 384 6.56 23.68 -12.37
C LEU A 384 7.68 23.84 -11.33
N VAL A 385 8.15 22.75 -10.72
CA VAL A 385 9.28 22.78 -9.78
C VAL A 385 10.55 23.21 -10.49
N LYS A 386 10.87 22.65 -11.67
CA LYS A 386 12.05 23.02 -12.45
C LYS A 386 12.04 24.50 -12.84
N ASN A 387 10.91 25.00 -13.34
CA ASN A 387 10.76 26.40 -13.73
C ASN A 387 10.85 27.35 -12.53
N HIS A 388 10.35 26.94 -11.38
CA HIS A 388 10.50 27.70 -10.13
C HIS A 388 11.98 27.84 -9.76
N ILE A 389 12.76 26.76 -9.81
CA ILE A 389 14.20 26.75 -9.52
C ILE A 389 14.96 27.70 -10.49
N ILE A 390 14.61 27.68 -11.76
CA ILE A 390 15.17 28.61 -12.76
C ILE A 390 14.81 30.07 -12.42
N LYS A 391 13.57 30.33 -12.04
CA LYS A 391 13.11 31.66 -11.63
C LYS A 391 13.81 32.17 -10.39
N GLU A 392 14.20 31.28 -9.47
CA GLU A 392 15.02 31.62 -8.29
C GLU A 392 16.50 31.87 -8.63
N GLY A 393 16.85 31.90 -9.91
CA GLY A 393 18.17 32.28 -10.44
C GLY A 393 19.17 31.14 -10.57
N ALA A 394 18.74 29.89 -10.50
CA ALA A 394 19.62 28.75 -10.75
C ALA A 394 19.81 28.47 -12.25
N TYR A 395 21.02 28.11 -12.62
CA TYR A 395 21.31 27.50 -13.91
C TYR A 395 21.09 25.99 -13.81
N VAL A 396 20.01 25.51 -14.42
CA VAL A 396 19.60 24.10 -14.31
C VAL A 396 20.20 23.25 -15.43
N ILE A 397 20.81 22.14 -15.04
CA ILE A 397 21.28 21.07 -15.94
C ILE A 397 20.56 19.76 -15.58
N GLU A 398 20.41 18.84 -16.52
CA GLU A 398 19.66 17.60 -16.33
C GLU A 398 20.53 16.37 -16.59
N ASN A 399 20.40 15.36 -15.73
CA ASN A 399 20.97 14.00 -15.90
C ASN A 399 22.49 13.94 -16.14
N ARG A 400 23.22 14.95 -15.80
CA ARG A 400 24.69 15.01 -15.94
C ARG A 400 25.32 15.99 -14.96
N ASP A 401 26.60 15.86 -14.75
CA ASP A 401 27.39 16.85 -14.01
C ASP A 401 27.73 18.08 -14.87
N PRO A 402 28.02 19.24 -14.25
CA PRO A 402 28.38 20.46 -14.98
C PRO A 402 29.72 20.31 -15.71
N THR A 403 29.74 20.81 -16.92
CA THR A 403 30.99 20.92 -17.73
C THR A 403 31.97 21.92 -17.12
N HIS A 404 33.22 21.90 -17.59
CA HIS A 404 34.22 22.88 -17.18
C HIS A 404 33.82 24.30 -17.57
N GLU A 405 33.25 24.48 -18.77
CA GLU A 405 32.77 25.76 -19.26
C GLU A 405 31.60 26.30 -18.41
N GLU A 406 30.62 25.47 -18.09
CA GLU A 406 29.49 25.85 -17.24
C GLU A 406 29.95 26.30 -15.85
N ARG A 407 30.91 25.58 -15.25
CA ARG A 407 31.50 25.98 -13.95
C ARG A 407 32.21 27.32 -14.00
N ASN A 408 32.73 27.71 -15.15
CA ASN A 408 33.48 28.97 -15.33
C ASN A 408 32.58 30.14 -15.78
N THR A 409 31.39 29.84 -16.31
CA THR A 409 30.51 30.86 -16.92
C THR A 409 29.15 31.02 -16.24
N LYS A 410 28.71 29.99 -15.49
CA LYS A 410 27.36 29.99 -14.89
C LYS A 410 27.43 30.10 -13.36
N LYS A 411 26.44 30.82 -12.79
CA LYS A 411 26.25 30.93 -11.34
C LYS A 411 25.15 29.97 -10.90
N HIS A 412 25.18 29.52 -9.64
CA HIS A 412 24.14 28.73 -9.00
C HIS A 412 23.73 27.51 -9.84
N ILE A 413 24.71 26.69 -10.24
CA ILE A 413 24.45 25.49 -11.04
C ILE A 413 23.74 24.46 -10.18
N VAL A 414 22.59 23.97 -10.68
CA VAL A 414 21.79 22.93 -10.04
C VAL A 414 21.49 21.83 -11.06
N ARG A 415 21.89 20.61 -10.74
CA ARG A 415 21.45 19.42 -11.47
C ARG A 415 20.06 19.04 -10.97
N PHE A 416 19.18 18.78 -11.90
CA PHE A 416 17.80 18.38 -11.69
C PHE A 416 17.60 17.00 -12.31
N ASP A 417 17.41 15.98 -11.48
CA ASP A 417 17.04 14.65 -11.91
C ASP A 417 15.61 14.36 -11.44
N SER A 418 14.77 13.74 -12.25
CA SER A 418 13.40 13.42 -11.90
C SER A 418 12.94 12.09 -12.44
N SER A 419 11.99 11.47 -11.74
CA SER A 419 11.33 10.25 -12.17
C SER A 419 9.88 10.21 -11.69
N ILE A 420 9.04 9.47 -12.42
CA ILE A 420 7.66 9.17 -12.05
C ILE A 420 7.63 7.71 -11.64
N SER A 421 7.31 7.42 -10.38
CA SER A 421 7.22 6.04 -9.89
C SER A 421 5.83 5.46 -10.15
N TYR A 422 4.77 6.12 -9.66
CA TYR A 422 3.39 5.65 -9.81
C TYR A 422 2.45 6.82 -10.05
N LEU A 423 1.43 6.59 -10.91
CA LEU A 423 0.33 7.53 -11.08
C LEU A 423 -0.68 7.39 -9.94
N ALA A 424 -1.36 8.47 -9.61
CA ALA A 424 -2.51 8.41 -8.74
C ALA A 424 -3.72 7.84 -9.48
N PHE A 425 -4.56 7.09 -8.78
CA PHE A 425 -5.86 6.68 -9.30
C PHE A 425 -6.97 6.95 -8.28
N ARG A 426 -8.20 7.01 -8.77
CA ARG A 426 -9.39 7.13 -7.94
C ARG A 426 -10.61 6.66 -8.69
N THR A 427 -11.37 5.78 -8.04
CA THR A 427 -12.66 5.28 -8.47
C THR A 427 -13.78 6.10 -7.81
N ASP A 428 -14.89 6.31 -8.51
CA ASP A 428 -16.06 6.94 -7.91
C ASP A 428 -16.65 6.03 -6.83
N ILE A 429 -16.94 6.61 -5.66
CA ILE A 429 -17.52 5.91 -4.52
C ILE A 429 -18.89 5.31 -4.86
N ASN A 430 -19.64 5.94 -5.77
CA ASN A 430 -20.95 5.50 -6.24
C ASN A 430 -20.89 4.64 -7.51
N SER A 431 -19.72 4.27 -7.97
CA SER A 431 -19.56 3.32 -9.08
C SER A 431 -20.10 1.93 -8.75
N PRO A 432 -20.38 1.07 -9.75
CA PRO A 432 -20.88 -0.29 -9.51
C PRO A 432 -20.01 -1.08 -8.53
N ILE A 433 -18.66 -1.00 -8.62
CA ILE A 433 -17.76 -1.68 -7.68
C ILE A 433 -17.87 -1.11 -6.25
N GLY A 434 -18.09 0.20 -6.12
CA GLY A 434 -18.26 0.86 -4.82
C GLY A 434 -19.58 0.49 -4.15
N ILE A 435 -20.66 0.40 -4.93
CA ILE A 435 -21.98 -0.05 -4.47
C ILE A 435 -21.93 -1.51 -4.05
N TRP A 436 -21.38 -2.38 -4.92
CA TRP A 436 -21.17 -3.79 -4.65
C TRP A 436 -20.44 -4.05 -3.35
N ALA A 437 -19.23 -3.50 -3.21
CA ALA A 437 -18.42 -3.73 -2.01
C ALA A 437 -19.07 -3.14 -0.74
N SER A 438 -19.75 -1.99 -0.85
CA SER A 438 -20.47 -1.40 0.29
C SER A 438 -21.65 -2.26 0.73
N SER A 439 -22.40 -2.85 -0.21
CA SER A 439 -23.50 -3.77 0.07
C SER A 439 -22.98 -5.04 0.75
N ALA A 440 -21.93 -5.65 0.20
CA ALA A 440 -21.31 -6.84 0.76
C ALA A 440 -20.89 -6.65 2.23
N LEU A 441 -20.14 -5.56 2.51
CA LEU A 441 -19.68 -5.29 3.87
C LEU A 441 -20.82 -4.90 4.81
N TYR A 442 -21.85 -4.21 4.32
CA TYR A 442 -23.05 -3.96 5.11
C TYR A 442 -23.76 -5.26 5.50
N LYS A 443 -23.87 -6.21 4.58
CA LYS A 443 -24.42 -7.55 4.85
C LYS A 443 -23.58 -8.33 5.85
N ALA A 444 -22.25 -8.26 5.76
CA ALA A 444 -21.34 -8.94 6.67
C ALA A 444 -21.45 -8.43 8.11
N PHE A 445 -21.53 -7.10 8.28
CA PHE A 445 -21.32 -6.45 9.59
C PHE A 445 -22.54 -5.72 10.15
N GLY A 446 -23.62 -5.57 9.40
CA GLY A 446 -24.83 -4.84 9.80
C GLY A 446 -24.63 -3.32 9.89
N ARG A 447 -23.50 -2.79 9.42
CA ARG A 447 -23.15 -1.37 9.45
C ARG A 447 -22.44 -0.94 8.18
N LYS A 448 -22.58 0.34 7.80
CA LYS A 448 -21.99 0.88 6.58
C LYS A 448 -20.46 0.94 6.72
N PRO A 449 -19.71 0.53 5.69
CA PRO A 449 -18.27 0.66 5.72
C PRO A 449 -17.84 2.14 5.66
N ILE A 450 -16.70 2.44 6.28
CA ILE A 450 -15.99 3.70 6.09
C ILE A 450 -15.50 3.75 4.64
N LYS A 451 -15.73 4.87 3.98
CA LYS A 451 -15.32 5.07 2.58
C LYS A 451 -14.21 6.12 2.52
N ILE A 452 -12.99 5.67 2.33
CA ILE A 452 -11.81 6.55 2.15
C ILE A 452 -11.68 6.87 0.67
N ARG A 453 -11.86 8.16 0.33
CA ARG A 453 -11.81 8.61 -1.08
C ARG A 453 -10.45 8.39 -1.74
N THR A 454 -9.36 8.62 -1.00
CA THR A 454 -7.99 8.42 -1.47
C THR A 454 -7.11 8.12 -0.26
N SER A 455 -6.30 7.06 -0.31
CA SER A 455 -5.29 6.79 0.71
C SER A 455 -4.07 7.70 0.56
N GLY A 456 -3.39 7.97 1.68
CA GLY A 456 -2.16 8.79 1.67
C GLY A 456 -0.95 8.06 1.07
N GLY A 457 -0.93 6.73 1.10
CA GLY A 457 0.11 5.90 0.51
C GLY A 457 0.03 5.81 -1.01
N SER A 458 1.13 5.37 -1.63
CA SER A 458 1.19 5.04 -3.06
C SER A 458 1.45 3.55 -3.19
N ILE A 459 0.75 2.90 -4.10
CA ILE A 459 0.88 1.47 -4.38
C ILE A 459 1.18 1.27 -5.88
N PRO A 460 1.92 0.23 -6.28
CA PRO A 460 2.35 0.01 -7.66
C PRO A 460 1.23 -0.49 -8.59
N ILE A 461 -0.02 -0.14 -8.31
CA ILE A 461 -1.24 -0.63 -8.97
C ILE A 461 -1.69 0.24 -10.15
N SER A 462 -1.17 1.47 -10.26
CA SER A 462 -1.57 2.37 -11.33
C SER A 462 -1.47 1.79 -12.76
N PRO A 463 -0.52 0.88 -13.09
CA PRO A 463 -0.48 0.24 -14.41
C PRO A 463 -1.75 -0.58 -14.73
N PHE A 464 -2.36 -1.25 -13.76
CA PHE A 464 -3.62 -1.98 -13.96
C PHE A 464 -4.75 -1.02 -14.34
N VAL A 465 -4.92 0.05 -13.54
CA VAL A 465 -5.98 1.03 -13.76
C VAL A 465 -5.81 1.75 -15.10
N SER A 466 -4.58 2.17 -15.44
CA SER A 466 -4.32 2.94 -16.66
C SER A 466 -4.31 2.10 -17.94
N THR A 467 -3.74 0.87 -17.89
CA THR A 467 -3.59 0.01 -19.07
C THR A 467 -4.84 -0.82 -19.34
N LEU A 468 -5.47 -1.38 -18.30
CA LEU A 468 -6.70 -2.15 -18.46
C LEU A 468 -7.94 -1.27 -18.52
N ASN A 469 -7.83 0.00 -18.11
CA ASN A 469 -8.92 0.97 -18.03
C ASN A 469 -10.11 0.47 -17.20
N ILE A 470 -9.82 -0.12 -16.05
CA ILE A 470 -10.81 -0.67 -15.11
C ILE A 470 -10.80 0.09 -13.80
N PRO A 471 -11.96 0.28 -13.15
CA PRO A 471 -12.01 0.86 -11.81
C PRO A 471 -11.39 -0.08 -10.78
N ALA A 472 -10.72 0.49 -9.79
CA ALA A 472 -10.05 -0.22 -8.72
C ALA A 472 -10.57 0.18 -7.35
N LEU A 473 -10.62 -0.79 -6.43
CA LEU A 473 -11.03 -0.62 -5.05
C LEU A 473 -10.10 -1.43 -4.15
N THR A 474 -9.72 -0.88 -3.01
CA THR A 474 -8.97 -1.62 -1.97
C THR A 474 -9.91 -2.00 -0.84
N TYR A 475 -9.86 -3.27 -0.44
CA TYR A 475 -10.44 -3.78 0.80
C TYR A 475 -9.33 -4.02 1.83
N PRO A 476 -8.95 -2.98 2.61
CA PRO A 476 -7.95 -3.11 3.65
C PRO A 476 -8.56 -3.82 4.87
N SER A 477 -7.90 -4.85 5.38
CA SER A 477 -8.49 -5.74 6.39
C SER A 477 -7.67 -5.92 7.66
N VAL A 478 -6.40 -5.49 7.66
CA VAL A 478 -5.54 -5.65 8.83
C VAL A 478 -5.62 -4.45 9.78
N ASN A 479 -5.18 -4.62 11.03
CA ASN A 479 -5.20 -3.53 12.01
C ASN A 479 -4.20 -2.42 11.64
N LYS A 480 -4.55 -1.17 11.93
CA LYS A 480 -3.72 0.00 11.57
C LYS A 480 -2.38 0.03 12.31
N ASP A 481 -2.35 -0.46 13.54
CA ASP A 481 -1.19 -0.50 14.43
C ASP A 481 -0.41 -1.83 14.34
N ASN A 482 -0.24 -2.33 13.13
CA ASN A 482 0.33 -3.63 12.82
C ASN A 482 1.86 -3.65 12.71
N ASN A 483 2.52 -2.50 12.77
CA ASN A 483 3.98 -2.35 12.56
C ASN A 483 4.48 -2.87 11.19
N GLN A 484 3.67 -2.81 10.13
CA GLN A 484 4.16 -3.13 8.79
C GLN A 484 5.44 -2.34 8.47
N HIS A 485 6.36 -2.89 7.66
CA HIS A 485 7.70 -2.37 7.34
C HIS A 485 8.64 -2.19 8.55
N SER A 486 8.23 -2.62 9.75
CA SER A 486 8.98 -2.45 10.99
C SER A 486 9.14 -3.77 11.74
N PRO A 487 10.06 -3.86 12.73
CA PRO A 487 10.12 -5.01 13.63
C PRO A 487 8.82 -5.17 14.42
N ASN A 488 8.53 -6.41 14.80
CA ASN A 488 7.32 -6.80 15.54
C ASN A 488 6.01 -6.54 14.78
N GLU A 489 6.04 -6.70 13.45
CA GLU A 489 4.84 -6.75 12.65
C GLU A 489 3.86 -7.79 13.18
N ASN A 490 2.56 -7.48 13.13
CA ASN A 490 1.57 -8.31 13.76
C ASN A 490 0.18 -8.15 13.13
N ILE A 491 -0.63 -9.19 13.20
CA ILE A 491 -2.05 -9.14 12.85
C ILE A 491 -2.92 -9.44 14.07
N LYS A 492 -3.96 -8.64 14.27
CA LYS A 492 -4.96 -8.83 15.30
C LYS A 492 -5.93 -9.94 14.89
N ILE A 493 -6.22 -10.89 15.79
CA ILE A 493 -7.14 -12.00 15.53
C ILE A 493 -8.52 -11.51 15.08
N GLY A 494 -9.03 -10.46 15.73
CA GLY A 494 -10.31 -9.86 15.36
C GLY A 494 -10.34 -9.38 13.90
N ASN A 495 -9.27 -8.72 13.45
CA ASN A 495 -9.14 -8.25 12.07
C ASN A 495 -9.03 -9.40 11.07
N PHE A 496 -8.31 -10.47 11.42
CA PHE A 496 -8.21 -11.67 10.58
C PHE A 496 -9.58 -12.34 10.39
N ILE A 497 -10.37 -12.47 11.46
CA ILE A 497 -11.74 -13.02 11.42
C ILE A 497 -12.65 -12.11 10.59
N ASP A 498 -12.67 -10.81 10.87
CA ASP A 498 -13.52 -9.85 10.16
C ASP A 498 -13.12 -9.71 8.69
N GLY A 499 -11.81 -9.72 8.39
CA GLY A 499 -11.31 -9.73 7.02
C GLY A 499 -11.78 -10.95 6.23
N THR A 500 -11.74 -12.14 6.85
CA THR A 500 -12.27 -13.38 6.26
C THR A 500 -13.78 -13.29 6.00
N LEU A 501 -14.55 -12.79 6.98
CA LEU A 501 -15.99 -12.60 6.82
C LEU A 501 -16.31 -11.60 5.71
N GLY A 502 -15.68 -10.42 5.71
CA GLY A 502 -15.90 -9.41 4.68
C GLY A 502 -15.57 -9.94 3.29
N MET A 503 -14.46 -10.70 3.14
CA MET A 503 -14.09 -11.34 1.88
C MET A 503 -15.13 -12.38 1.44
N THR A 504 -15.67 -13.17 2.37
CA THR A 504 -16.75 -14.14 2.08
C THR A 504 -17.98 -13.44 1.50
N TYR A 505 -18.40 -12.32 2.10
CA TYR A 505 -19.56 -11.57 1.62
C TYR A 505 -19.28 -10.84 0.31
N LEU A 506 -18.06 -10.36 0.08
CA LEU A 506 -17.66 -9.81 -1.22
C LEU A 506 -17.80 -10.86 -2.33
N LEU A 507 -17.36 -12.10 -2.09
CA LEU A 507 -17.47 -13.19 -3.07
C LEU A 507 -18.93 -13.61 -3.34
N LEU A 508 -19.83 -13.44 -2.37
CA LEU A 508 -21.25 -13.84 -2.46
C LEU A 508 -22.17 -12.71 -2.93
N GLU A 509 -21.70 -11.48 -3.03
CA GLU A 509 -22.50 -10.34 -3.46
C GLU A 509 -22.53 -10.24 -4.98
N GLU A 510 -23.72 -9.98 -5.54
CA GLU A 510 -23.91 -9.78 -6.98
C GLU A 510 -23.41 -8.40 -7.42
N ILE A 511 -22.72 -8.37 -8.55
CA ILE A 511 -22.26 -7.12 -9.17
C ILE A 511 -23.26 -6.71 -10.25
N ASN A 512 -24.13 -5.76 -9.93
CA ASN A 512 -25.13 -5.20 -10.83
C ASN A 512 -24.55 -4.17 -11.81
#